data_c03fef876c3027601f5d6857560743a2
#
_entry.id   c03fef876c3027601f5d6857560743a2
#
_cell.length_a   1.000
_cell.length_b   1.000
_cell.length_c   1.000
_cell.angle_alpha   90.00
_cell.angle_beta   90.00
_cell.angle_gamma   90.00
#
_symmetry.space_group_name_H-M   'P 1'
#
loop_
_entity.id
_entity.type
_entity.pdbx_description
1 polymer ?
#
loop_
_entity_poly.entity_id
_entity_poly.type
_entity_poly.pdbx_seq_one_letter_code
_entity_poly.pdbx_strand_id
1 'polypeptide(L)'
;NRMEAHAMRKDYNRAIDDLVEYMQGKFGFMPAVERSVYTTTDRANYNVISPTYGLTLKQLALVKTILDFRRKEFFQEGLRWFDIRRFHLSVRRSSKSRYYFPLEKEDPRKLLQIPTQAIERGLRPNPRERNAPQR
;
A
#
# COMPACT_ATOMS: atom_id res chain seq x y z
N ASN A 1 -6.28 -2.86 -11.30
CA ASN A 1 -7.36 -2.13 -10.60
C ASN A 1 -8.70 -2.91 -10.53
N ARG A 2 -9.06 -3.75 -11.55
CA ARG A 2 -10.32 -4.54 -11.57
C ARG A 2 -10.38 -5.52 -10.38
N MET A 3 -9.35 -6.33 -10.17
CA MET A 3 -9.28 -7.29 -9.05
C MET A 3 -9.41 -6.60 -7.67
N GLU A 4 -8.87 -5.40 -7.50
CA GLU A 4 -9.03 -4.64 -6.26
C GLU A 4 -10.49 -4.18 -6.07
N ALA A 5 -11.14 -3.70 -7.12
CA ALA A 5 -12.53 -3.31 -7.07
C ALA A 5 -13.44 -4.50 -6.69
N HIS A 6 -13.18 -5.69 -7.24
CA HIS A 6 -13.88 -6.91 -6.85
C HIS A 6 -13.64 -7.28 -5.37
N ALA A 7 -12.37 -7.19 -4.90
CA ALA A 7 -12.04 -7.44 -3.50
C ALA A 7 -12.77 -6.48 -2.55
N MET A 8 -12.82 -5.19 -2.89
CA MET A 8 -13.52 -4.18 -2.08
C MET A 8 -15.04 -4.41 -2.04
N ARG A 9 -15.61 -4.93 -3.12
CA ARG A 9 -17.04 -5.31 -3.19
C ARG A 9 -17.35 -6.66 -2.53
N LYS A 10 -16.38 -7.34 -1.95
CA LYS A 10 -16.49 -8.70 -1.38
C LYS A 10 -16.76 -9.79 -2.43
N ASP A 11 -16.54 -9.52 -3.70
CA ASP A 11 -16.62 -10.48 -4.79
C ASP A 11 -15.28 -11.23 -4.92
N TYR A 12 -15.03 -12.10 -3.96
CA TYR A 12 -13.73 -12.76 -3.81
C TYR A 12 -13.38 -13.66 -4.99
N ASN A 13 -14.39 -14.34 -5.54
CA ASN A 13 -14.17 -15.27 -6.65
C ASN A 13 -13.65 -14.53 -7.87
N ARG A 14 -14.31 -13.46 -8.28
CA ARG A 14 -13.87 -12.64 -9.43
C ARG A 14 -12.53 -11.96 -9.16
N ALA A 15 -12.29 -11.50 -7.94
CA ALA A 15 -11.00 -10.90 -7.59
C ALA A 15 -9.84 -11.93 -7.70
N ILE A 16 -10.09 -13.18 -7.29
CA ILE A 16 -9.11 -14.26 -7.40
C ILE A 16 -8.95 -14.70 -8.86
N ASP A 17 -10.04 -14.78 -9.64
CA ASP A 17 -9.98 -15.11 -11.06
C ASP A 17 -9.11 -14.09 -11.83
N ASP A 18 -9.31 -12.80 -11.60
CA ASP A 18 -8.49 -11.73 -12.18
C ASP A 18 -7.02 -11.83 -11.75
N LEU A 19 -6.76 -12.20 -10.48
CA LEU A 19 -5.41 -12.39 -9.98
C LEU A 19 -4.72 -13.59 -10.66
N VAL A 20 -5.44 -14.69 -10.82
CA VAL A 20 -4.97 -15.91 -11.50
C VAL A 20 -4.69 -15.60 -12.96
N GLU A 21 -5.61 -14.93 -13.67
CA GLU A 21 -5.43 -14.50 -15.06
C GLU A 21 -4.17 -13.64 -15.22
N TYR A 22 -3.99 -12.66 -14.33
CA TYR A 22 -2.79 -11.83 -14.32
C TYR A 22 -1.51 -12.64 -14.13
N MET A 23 -1.50 -13.57 -13.16
CA MET A 23 -0.31 -14.38 -12.87
C MET A 23 0.02 -15.35 -14.01
N GLN A 24 -0.98 -15.96 -14.63
CA GLN A 24 -0.81 -16.82 -15.81
C GLN A 24 -0.22 -16.04 -16.99
N GLY A 25 -0.76 -14.86 -17.28
CA GLY A 25 -0.25 -14.00 -18.35
C GLY A 25 1.19 -13.52 -18.10
N LYS A 26 1.56 -13.29 -16.83
CA LYS A 26 2.89 -12.76 -16.48
C LYS A 26 3.96 -13.83 -16.36
N PHE A 27 3.65 -14.97 -15.79
CA PHE A 27 4.64 -15.99 -15.41
C PHE A 27 4.53 -17.26 -16.25
N GLY A 28 3.54 -17.36 -17.15
CA GLY A 28 3.34 -18.51 -18.05
C GLY A 28 2.95 -19.81 -17.36
N PHE A 29 3.08 -19.88 -16.04
CA PHE A 29 2.79 -21.06 -15.23
C PHE A 29 2.25 -20.63 -13.86
N MET A 30 1.13 -21.20 -13.49
CA MET A 30 0.65 -21.14 -12.11
C MET A 30 0.85 -22.52 -11.48
N PRO A 31 1.64 -22.64 -10.41
CA PRO A 31 1.48 -23.76 -9.52
C PRO A 31 0.02 -23.78 -9.07
N ALA A 32 -0.57 -24.97 -8.94
CA ALA A 32 -1.91 -25.13 -8.38
C ALA A 32 -1.91 -24.62 -6.91
N VAL A 33 -1.90 -23.33 -6.76
CA VAL A 33 -1.97 -22.68 -5.45
C VAL A 33 -3.44 -22.71 -5.07
N GLU A 34 -3.72 -23.32 -3.96
CA GLU A 34 -5.06 -23.38 -3.43
C GLU A 34 -5.63 -21.96 -3.30
N ARG A 35 -6.80 -21.72 -3.87
CA ARG A 35 -7.42 -20.38 -3.90
C ARG A 35 -7.60 -19.77 -2.51
N SER A 36 -7.67 -20.61 -1.49
CA SER A 36 -7.73 -20.23 -0.07
C SER A 36 -6.50 -19.45 0.38
N VAL A 37 -5.31 -19.68 -0.19
CA VAL A 37 -4.06 -18.98 0.16
C VAL A 37 -4.17 -17.48 -0.03
N TYR A 38 -4.96 -17.01 -0.99
CA TYR A 38 -5.14 -15.57 -1.23
C TYR A 38 -6.04 -14.89 -0.21
N THR A 39 -6.78 -15.66 0.56
CA THR A 39 -7.70 -15.15 1.59
C THR A 39 -7.23 -15.46 3.01
N THR A 40 -6.09 -16.15 3.18
CA THR A 40 -5.51 -16.44 4.50
C THR A 40 -4.68 -15.26 5.03
N THR A 41 -4.75 -15.05 6.32
CA THR A 41 -4.26 -13.85 7.02
C THR A 41 -2.76 -13.84 7.32
N ASP A 42 -2.04 -14.91 7.02
CA ASP A 42 -0.64 -15.11 7.47
C ASP A 42 0.42 -14.27 6.75
N ARG A 43 0.05 -13.38 5.86
CA ARG A 43 1.02 -12.48 5.23
C ARG A 43 1.26 -11.25 6.09
N ALA A 44 1.96 -11.46 7.19
CA ALA A 44 2.24 -10.50 8.26
C ALA A 44 3.04 -9.24 7.88
N ASN A 45 3.46 -9.07 6.64
CA ASN A 45 4.39 -7.99 6.26
C ASN A 45 3.73 -6.66 5.86
N TYR A 46 2.41 -6.58 5.83
CA TYR A 46 1.70 -5.33 5.62
C TYR A 46 1.01 -4.91 6.92
N ASN A 47 1.75 -4.24 7.76
CA ASN A 47 1.29 -3.99 9.10
C ASN A 47 0.12 -3.03 9.23
N VAL A 48 -0.32 -2.35 8.19
CA VAL A 48 -1.48 -1.46 8.37
C VAL A 48 -2.12 -1.07 7.04
N ILE A 49 -3.16 -1.73 6.66
CA ILE A 49 -4.19 -1.10 5.86
C ILE A 49 -5.11 -0.42 6.84
N SER A 50 -5.34 0.87 6.63
CA SER A 50 -6.11 1.69 7.56
C SER A 50 -7.43 1.04 7.95
N PRO A 51 -7.81 1.06 9.24
CA PRO A 51 -9.15 0.71 9.68
C PRO A 51 -10.24 1.57 9.05
N THR A 52 -9.89 2.69 8.42
CA THR A 52 -10.80 3.60 7.72
C THR A 52 -11.71 2.90 6.71
N TYR A 53 -11.26 1.81 6.10
CA TYR A 53 -12.06 1.06 5.11
C TYR A 53 -12.92 -0.04 5.73
N GLY A 54 -12.79 -0.36 7.02
CA GLY A 54 -13.57 -1.40 7.67
C GLY A 54 -13.50 -2.76 6.97
N LEU A 55 -12.33 -3.13 6.45
CA LEU A 55 -12.14 -4.35 5.66
C LEU A 55 -12.27 -5.60 6.52
N THR A 56 -12.98 -6.60 6.02
CA THR A 56 -12.98 -7.94 6.60
C THR A 56 -11.59 -8.59 6.46
N LEU A 57 -11.30 -9.61 7.26
CA LEU A 57 -10.02 -10.33 7.18
C LEU A 57 -9.73 -10.89 5.79
N LYS A 58 -10.75 -11.44 5.11
CA LYS A 58 -10.62 -11.93 3.73
C LYS A 58 -10.31 -10.81 2.74
N GLN A 59 -11.01 -9.69 2.84
CA GLN A 59 -10.71 -8.51 1.99
C GLN A 59 -9.29 -8.02 2.25
N LEU A 60 -8.89 -7.94 3.51
CA LEU A 60 -7.56 -7.48 3.90
C LEU A 60 -6.47 -8.36 3.30
N ALA A 61 -6.58 -9.69 3.41
CA ALA A 61 -5.63 -10.63 2.86
C ALA A 61 -5.49 -10.49 1.33
N LEU A 62 -6.62 -10.40 0.63
CA LEU A 62 -6.65 -10.27 -0.81
C LEU A 62 -6.10 -8.92 -1.29
N VAL A 63 -6.49 -7.82 -0.65
CA VAL A 63 -5.96 -6.48 -0.97
C VAL A 63 -4.46 -6.42 -0.71
N LYS A 64 -3.96 -7.00 0.39
CA LYS A 64 -2.52 -7.10 0.65
C LYS A 64 -1.79 -7.83 -0.48
N THR A 65 -2.33 -8.95 -0.92
CA THR A 65 -1.76 -9.72 -2.04
C THR A 65 -1.70 -8.89 -3.32
N ILE A 66 -2.80 -8.22 -3.68
CA ILE A 66 -2.88 -7.34 -4.85
C ILE A 66 -1.86 -6.21 -4.77
N LEU A 67 -1.74 -5.57 -3.60
CA LEU A 67 -0.77 -4.48 -3.39
C LEU A 67 0.68 -4.96 -3.46
N ASP A 68 0.96 -6.19 -3.06
CA ASP A 68 2.30 -6.77 -3.18
C ASP A 68 2.67 -7.03 -4.65
N PHE A 69 1.74 -7.57 -5.44
CA PHE A 69 1.94 -7.73 -6.88
C PHE A 69 2.12 -6.37 -7.57
N ARG A 70 1.28 -5.38 -7.25
CA ARG A 70 1.43 -4.02 -7.80
C ARG A 70 2.78 -3.40 -7.46
N ARG A 71 3.26 -3.58 -6.24
CA ARG A 71 4.59 -3.09 -5.82
C ARG A 71 5.71 -3.68 -6.65
N LYS A 72 5.62 -4.95 -7.01
CA LYS A 72 6.61 -5.65 -7.82
C LYS A 72 6.52 -5.26 -9.30
N GLU A 73 5.30 -5.15 -9.81
CA GLU A 73 5.03 -4.83 -11.20
C GLU A 73 5.44 -3.40 -11.56
N PHE A 74 5.04 -2.45 -10.72
CA PHE A 74 5.29 -1.03 -10.93
C PHE A 74 6.51 -0.53 -10.15
N PHE A 75 7.54 -1.38 -10.08
CA PHE A 75 8.79 -1.01 -9.45
C PHE A 75 9.42 0.17 -10.18
N GLN A 76 9.80 1.22 -9.46
CA GLN A 76 10.36 2.49 -9.94
C GLN A 76 9.39 3.42 -10.70
N GLU A 77 8.13 3.06 -10.91
CA GLU A 77 7.16 3.95 -11.57
C GLU A 77 6.49 4.98 -10.63
N GLY A 78 6.84 4.97 -9.36
CA GLY A 78 6.28 5.88 -8.35
C GLY A 78 4.85 5.56 -7.91
N LEU A 79 4.17 4.61 -8.55
CA LEU A 79 2.77 4.27 -8.26
C LEU A 79 2.57 3.75 -6.84
N ARG A 80 3.61 3.17 -6.22
CA ARG A 80 3.59 2.73 -4.83
C ARG A 80 3.27 3.84 -3.84
N TRP A 81 3.65 5.08 -4.15
CA TRP A 81 3.36 6.23 -3.29
C TRP A 81 1.86 6.47 -3.14
N PHE A 82 1.10 6.30 -4.21
CA PHE A 82 -0.36 6.42 -4.17
C PHE A 82 -1.00 5.34 -3.29
N ASP A 83 -0.50 4.10 -3.35
CA ASP A 83 -0.97 3.04 -2.47
C ASP A 83 -0.63 3.32 -0.99
N ILE A 84 0.58 3.81 -0.71
CA ILE A 84 1.01 4.21 0.64
C ILE A 84 0.08 5.29 1.20
N ARG A 85 -0.26 6.28 0.38
CA ARG A 85 -1.17 7.36 0.76
C ARG A 85 -2.59 6.86 0.99
N ARG A 86 -3.13 6.13 0.03
CA ARG A 86 -4.53 5.69 0.03
C ARG A 86 -4.84 4.70 1.16
N PHE A 87 -3.92 3.79 1.44
CA PHE A 87 -4.08 2.78 2.48
C PHE A 87 -3.36 3.12 3.78
N HIS A 88 -2.84 4.32 3.91
CA HIS A 88 -2.11 4.80 5.08
C HIS A 88 -0.99 3.84 5.52
N LEU A 89 -0.29 3.23 4.56
CA LEU A 89 0.75 2.27 4.86
C LEU A 89 1.94 2.94 5.53
N SER A 90 2.50 2.32 6.56
CA SER A 90 3.78 2.74 7.11
C SER A 90 4.92 2.38 6.14
N VAL A 91 5.94 3.22 6.07
CA VAL A 91 7.14 2.95 5.30
C VAL A 91 8.32 2.82 6.26
N ARG A 92 8.89 1.64 6.28
CA ARG A 92 10.13 1.36 7.04
C ARG A 92 11.24 1.09 6.04
N ARG A 93 12.27 1.90 6.10
CA ARG A 93 13.47 1.72 5.30
C ARG A 93 14.53 1.07 6.15
N SER A 94 14.96 -0.13 5.80
CA SER A 94 16.16 -0.71 6.37
C SER A 94 17.38 0.02 5.78
N SER A 95 18.13 0.71 6.61
CA SER A 95 19.39 1.33 6.23
C SER A 95 20.49 0.86 7.17
N LYS A 96 21.66 0.59 6.65
CA LYS A 96 22.86 0.37 7.46
C LYS A 96 23.34 1.65 8.16
N SER A 97 22.76 2.79 7.79
CA SER A 97 23.05 4.09 8.38
C SER A 97 22.28 4.25 9.71
N ARG A 98 22.87 4.93 10.67
CA ARG A 98 22.31 5.22 12.00
C ARG A 98 21.05 6.09 11.96
N TYR A 99 20.71 6.65 10.83
CA TYR A 99 19.53 7.52 10.67
C TYR A 99 18.39 6.74 10.03
N TYR A 100 17.45 6.31 10.87
CA TYR A 100 16.25 5.64 10.46
C TYR A 100 15.06 6.58 10.64
N PHE A 101 14.44 6.98 9.55
CA PHE A 101 13.25 7.84 9.56
C PHE A 101 12.03 7.07 9.05
N PRO A 102 11.34 6.31 9.89
CA PRO A 102 10.12 5.66 9.46
C PRO A 102 9.07 6.73 9.13
N LEU A 103 8.28 6.48 8.10
CA LEU A 103 7.05 7.21 7.85
C LEU A 103 5.92 6.38 8.46
N GLU A 104 5.39 6.87 9.56
CA GLU A 104 4.30 6.20 10.25
C GLU A 104 2.99 6.34 9.45
N LYS A 105 1.93 5.70 9.93
CA LYS A 105 0.65 5.60 9.24
C LYS A 105 0.09 6.94 8.80
N GLU A 106 -0.02 7.89 9.72
CA GLU A 106 -0.59 9.24 9.52
C GLU A 106 0.49 10.33 9.42
N ASP A 107 1.70 9.94 9.02
CA ASP A 107 2.83 10.86 8.99
C ASP A 107 2.57 12.01 7.99
N PRO A 108 2.56 13.26 8.48
CA PRO A 108 2.30 14.43 7.63
C PRO A 108 3.34 14.63 6.53
N ARG A 109 4.54 14.06 6.67
CA ARG A 109 5.58 14.10 5.64
C ARG A 109 5.21 13.33 4.37
N LYS A 110 4.17 12.49 4.41
CA LYS A 110 3.60 11.85 3.22
C LYS A 110 2.85 12.84 2.32
N LEU A 111 2.56 14.04 2.79
CA LEU A 111 1.98 15.11 1.99
C LEU A 111 3.09 15.91 1.31
N LEU A 112 2.96 16.15 0.01
CA LEU A 112 3.83 17.11 -0.66
C LEU A 112 3.55 18.50 -0.08
N GLN A 113 4.61 19.27 0.18
CA GLN A 113 4.43 20.64 0.65
C GLN A 113 3.87 21.51 -0.48
N ILE A 114 3.01 22.44 -0.10
CA ILE A 114 2.52 23.48 -0.98
C ILE A 114 3.72 24.34 -1.42
N PRO A 115 3.82 24.73 -2.70
CA PRO A 115 4.90 25.59 -3.18
C PRO A 115 5.02 26.87 -2.37
N THR A 116 6.25 27.30 -2.10
CA THR A 116 6.54 28.49 -1.28
C THR A 116 5.80 29.74 -1.79
N GLN A 117 5.76 29.94 -3.10
CA GLN A 117 5.07 31.06 -3.72
C GLN A 117 3.56 31.10 -3.39
N ALA A 118 2.94 29.93 -3.25
CA ALA A 118 1.53 29.83 -2.88
C ALA A 118 1.32 30.11 -1.37
N ILE A 119 2.27 29.71 -0.54
CA ILE A 119 2.27 30.00 0.90
C ILE A 119 2.43 31.52 1.12
N GLU A 120 3.35 32.14 0.41
CA GLU A 120 3.56 33.60 0.43
C GLU A 120 2.30 34.38 0.02
N ARG A 121 1.44 33.78 -0.81
CA ARG A 121 0.14 34.33 -1.23
C ARG A 121 -1.00 34.01 -0.26
N GLY A 122 -0.71 33.48 0.92
CA GLY A 122 -1.68 33.24 1.99
C GLY A 122 -2.24 31.82 2.11
N LEU A 123 -1.76 30.86 1.32
CA LEU A 123 -2.14 29.47 1.53
C LEU A 123 -1.42 28.89 2.76
N ARG A 124 -2.16 28.15 3.58
CA ARG A 124 -1.58 27.47 4.75
C ARG A 124 -0.68 26.32 4.31
N PRO A 125 0.56 26.25 4.82
CA PRO A 125 1.43 25.12 4.55
C PRO A 125 0.84 23.82 5.13
N ASN A 126 1.14 22.69 4.50
CA ASN A 126 0.81 21.39 5.07
C ASN A 126 1.59 21.19 6.38
N PRO A 127 0.96 20.61 7.42
CA PRO A 127 1.62 20.37 8.69
C PRO A 127 2.85 19.47 8.47
N ARG A 128 3.98 19.86 9.04
CA ARG A 128 5.22 19.10 9.05
C ARG A 128 5.72 18.98 10.48
N GLU A 129 4.98 18.30 11.33
CA GLU A 129 5.50 17.97 12.63
C GLU A 129 6.72 17.07 12.45
N ARG A 130 7.84 17.62 12.80
CA ARG A 130 9.06 16.85 12.97
C ARG A 130 9.06 16.35 14.40
N ASN A 131 8.88 15.08 14.60
CA ASN A 131 9.56 14.46 15.72
C ASN A 131 11.05 14.53 15.36
N ALA A 132 11.74 15.54 15.87
CA ALA A 132 13.18 15.65 15.73
C ALA A 132 13.81 14.34 16.24
N PRO A 133 14.83 13.79 15.56
CA PRO A 133 15.54 12.66 16.11
C PRO A 133 16.08 13.05 17.47
N GLN A 134 15.66 12.36 18.51
CA GLN A 134 16.32 12.46 19.79
C GLN A 134 17.75 11.99 19.57
N ARG A 135 18.69 12.88 19.84
CA ARG A 135 20.15 12.62 19.79
C ARG A 135 20.54 11.66 20.88
#